data_8efe0a827f05b7e5514329965607bc80
#
_entry.id   8efe0a827f05b7e5514329965607bc80
#
_cell.length_a   1.000
_cell.length_b   1.000
_cell.length_c   1.000
_cell.angle_alpha   90.00
_cell.angle_beta   90.00
_cell.angle_gamma   90.00
#
_symmetry.space_group_name_H-M   'P 1'
#
loop_
_entity.id
_entity.type
_entity.pdbx_description
1 polymer ?
#
loop_
_entity_poly.entity_id
_entity_poly.type
_entity_poly.pdbx_seq_one_letter_code
_entity_poly.pdbx_strand_id
1 'polypeptide(L)'
;FLNLFCYTGAASVQAGLGGARFSTSVDLSNTYLDWFRENLASNGLAEAKHRAIRSDVMTWLAQETSEYDLILLDPPTFSNSKSTLSHFDVQRDHVELIVRSMARLAADGVLYFSNNQRRFTLDPTISEQFAVEDITRATIGPDFVRSSHSHTCWRLQHRSTRAKEHSAPVESH
;
A
#
# COMPACT_ATOMS: atom_id res chain seq x y z
N PHE A 1 -10.25 3.70 -0.66
CA PHE A 1 -9.18 2.75 -0.92
C PHE A 1 -8.16 3.33 -1.89
N LEU A 2 -6.87 3.17 -1.62
CA LEU A 2 -5.76 3.53 -2.52
C LEU A 2 -5.01 2.25 -2.93
N ASN A 3 -4.78 2.08 -4.24
CA ASN A 3 -4.02 0.97 -4.80
C ASN A 3 -2.83 1.52 -5.60
N LEU A 4 -1.64 1.35 -5.05
CA LEU A 4 -0.38 1.82 -5.64
C LEU A 4 0.34 0.67 -6.35
N PHE A 5 0.78 0.91 -7.59
CA PHE A 5 1.23 -0.13 -8.54
C PHE A 5 0.09 -1.12 -8.84
N CYS A 6 -1.06 -0.57 -9.23
CA CYS A 6 -2.32 -1.31 -9.22
C CYS A 6 -2.43 -2.42 -10.25
N TYR A 7 -1.51 -2.53 -11.21
CA TYR A 7 -1.56 -3.51 -12.29
C TYR A 7 -2.93 -3.48 -12.98
N THR A 8 -3.60 -4.61 -13.14
CA THR A 8 -4.95 -4.70 -13.74
C THR A 8 -6.08 -4.34 -12.77
N GLY A 9 -5.77 -3.82 -11.59
CA GLY A 9 -6.73 -3.31 -10.62
C GLY A 9 -7.58 -4.35 -9.90
N ALA A 10 -7.18 -5.62 -9.90
CA ALA A 10 -7.95 -6.69 -9.25
C ALA A 10 -8.28 -6.38 -7.78
N ALA A 11 -7.31 -5.85 -7.01
CA ALA A 11 -7.54 -5.46 -5.63
C ALA A 11 -8.55 -4.32 -5.50
N SER A 12 -8.56 -3.37 -6.43
CA SER A 12 -9.52 -2.26 -6.45
C SER A 12 -10.93 -2.73 -6.79
N VAL A 13 -11.06 -3.70 -7.69
CA VAL A 13 -12.35 -4.36 -7.98
C VAL A 13 -12.87 -5.07 -6.74
N GLN A 14 -12.02 -5.86 -6.06
CA GLN A 14 -12.41 -6.54 -4.82
C GLN A 14 -12.80 -5.54 -3.71
N ALA A 15 -12.05 -4.45 -3.56
CA ALA A 15 -12.40 -3.40 -2.60
C ALA A 15 -13.77 -2.78 -2.93
N GLY A 16 -14.05 -2.49 -4.20
CA GLY A 16 -15.35 -1.97 -4.65
C GLY A 16 -16.50 -2.93 -4.38
N LEU A 17 -16.33 -4.22 -4.72
CA LEU A 17 -17.31 -5.27 -4.42
C LEU A 17 -17.48 -5.47 -2.91
N GLY A 18 -16.43 -5.27 -2.12
CA GLY A 18 -16.44 -5.31 -0.65
C GLY A 18 -17.01 -4.06 0.01
N GLY A 19 -17.49 -3.06 -0.75
CA GLY A 19 -18.18 -1.88 -0.22
C GLY A 19 -17.32 -0.62 -0.11
N ALA A 20 -16.11 -0.59 -0.67
CA ALA A 20 -15.36 0.65 -0.78
C ALA A 20 -16.12 1.67 -1.63
N ARG A 21 -16.49 2.80 -1.02
CA ARG A 21 -17.29 3.84 -1.69
C ARG A 21 -16.52 4.52 -2.82
N PHE A 22 -15.22 4.69 -2.63
CA PHE A 22 -14.31 5.30 -3.60
C PHE A 22 -12.98 4.56 -3.59
N SER A 23 -12.33 4.48 -4.74
CA SER A 23 -10.94 4.03 -4.84
C SER A 23 -10.15 4.87 -5.85
N THR A 24 -8.85 4.97 -5.60
CA THR A 24 -7.88 5.52 -6.54
C THR A 24 -6.82 4.45 -6.80
N SER A 25 -6.60 4.16 -8.06
CA SER A 25 -5.63 3.16 -8.52
C SER A 25 -4.59 3.84 -9.39
N VAL A 26 -3.32 3.73 -9.01
CA VAL A 26 -2.20 4.42 -9.67
C VAL A 26 -1.28 3.39 -10.30
N ASP A 27 -1.00 3.54 -11.58
CA ASP A 27 -0.03 2.75 -12.34
C ASP A 27 0.58 3.58 -13.47
N LEU A 28 1.77 3.21 -13.91
CA LEU A 28 2.44 3.88 -15.01
C LEU A 28 1.99 3.36 -16.39
N SER A 29 1.47 2.12 -16.44
CA SER A 29 1.10 1.42 -17.67
C SER A 29 -0.33 1.75 -18.09
N ASN A 30 -0.49 2.37 -19.27
CA ASN A 30 -1.81 2.54 -19.88
C ASN A 30 -2.53 1.20 -20.09
N THR A 31 -1.82 0.20 -20.59
CA THR A 31 -2.41 -1.13 -20.85
C THR A 31 -3.02 -1.74 -19.59
N TYR A 32 -2.36 -1.61 -18.45
CA TYR A 32 -2.88 -2.13 -17.19
C TYR A 32 -4.10 -1.33 -16.70
N LEU A 33 -4.07 -0.01 -16.88
CA LEU A 33 -5.19 0.83 -16.51
C LEU A 33 -6.41 0.64 -17.44
N ASP A 34 -6.19 0.33 -18.72
CA ASP A 34 -7.27 -0.03 -19.63
C ASP A 34 -7.93 -1.35 -19.21
N TRP A 35 -7.14 -2.37 -18.87
CA TRP A 35 -7.67 -3.60 -18.29
C TRP A 35 -8.38 -3.38 -16.94
N PHE A 36 -7.87 -2.47 -16.11
CA PHE A 36 -8.59 -2.09 -14.89
C PHE A 36 -9.98 -1.52 -15.18
N ARG A 37 -10.11 -0.63 -16.17
CA ARG A 37 -11.42 -0.09 -16.58
C ARG A 37 -12.36 -1.18 -17.09
N GLU A 38 -11.85 -2.10 -17.91
CA GLU A 38 -12.61 -3.26 -18.36
C GLU A 38 -13.06 -4.14 -17.18
N ASN A 39 -12.20 -4.36 -16.20
CA ASN A 39 -12.51 -5.11 -14.99
C ASN A 39 -13.56 -4.40 -14.13
N LEU A 40 -13.52 -3.08 -14.00
CA LEU A 40 -14.59 -2.31 -13.33
C LEU A 40 -15.92 -2.49 -14.03
N ALA A 41 -15.94 -2.28 -15.35
CA ALA A 41 -17.17 -2.42 -16.16
C ALA A 41 -17.77 -3.83 -16.07
N SER A 42 -16.94 -4.87 -16.17
CA SER A 42 -17.33 -6.27 -16.07
C SER A 42 -17.93 -6.64 -14.71
N ASN A 43 -17.62 -5.89 -13.67
CA ASN A 43 -18.12 -6.09 -12.31
C ASN A 43 -19.19 -5.06 -11.90
N GLY A 44 -19.68 -4.24 -12.83
CA GLY A 44 -20.72 -3.24 -12.56
C GLY A 44 -20.29 -2.09 -11.66
N LEU A 45 -18.98 -1.83 -11.56
CA LEU A 45 -18.42 -0.76 -10.76
C LEU A 45 -18.25 0.51 -11.60
N ALA A 46 -18.72 1.65 -11.07
CA ALA A 46 -18.68 2.92 -11.79
C ALA A 46 -17.27 3.55 -11.74
N GLU A 47 -16.67 3.82 -12.88
CA GLU A 47 -15.35 4.46 -12.98
C GLU A 47 -15.31 5.84 -12.28
N ALA A 48 -16.43 6.56 -12.21
CA ALA A 48 -16.53 7.82 -11.48
C ALA A 48 -16.23 7.68 -9.98
N LYS A 49 -16.40 6.49 -9.42
CA LYS A 49 -16.07 6.18 -8.01
C LYS A 49 -14.73 5.46 -7.84
N HIS A 50 -14.24 4.82 -8.89
CA HIS A 50 -13.06 3.96 -8.88
C HIS A 50 -12.06 4.45 -9.93
N ARG A 51 -11.30 5.50 -9.55
CA ARG A 51 -10.46 6.27 -10.47
C ARG A 51 -9.19 5.52 -10.88
N ALA A 52 -8.88 5.53 -12.18
CA ALA A 52 -7.63 5.06 -12.75
C ALA A 52 -6.72 6.25 -13.06
N ILE A 53 -5.53 6.29 -12.46
CA ILE A 53 -4.57 7.39 -12.59
C ILE A 53 -3.29 6.86 -13.23
N ARG A 54 -2.93 7.40 -14.39
CA ARG A 54 -1.63 7.14 -15.00
C ARG A 54 -0.59 8.09 -14.43
N SER A 55 0.29 7.58 -13.58
CA SER A 55 1.40 8.34 -13.02
C SER A 55 2.48 7.42 -12.50
N ASP A 56 3.69 7.93 -12.39
CA ASP A 56 4.69 7.39 -11.48
C ASP A 56 4.20 7.56 -10.04
N VAL A 57 4.27 6.49 -9.25
CA VAL A 57 3.70 6.45 -7.90
C VAL A 57 4.36 7.45 -6.97
N MET A 58 5.69 7.60 -7.01
CA MET A 58 6.41 8.55 -6.15
C MET A 58 6.07 9.99 -6.51
N THR A 59 5.97 10.28 -7.80
CA THR A 59 5.56 11.60 -8.32
C THR A 59 4.13 11.92 -7.92
N TRP A 60 3.22 10.94 -8.03
CA TRP A 60 1.82 11.11 -7.67
C TRP A 60 1.64 11.33 -6.16
N LEU A 61 2.31 10.53 -5.31
CA LEU A 61 2.27 10.68 -3.85
C LEU A 61 2.76 12.06 -3.38
N ALA A 62 3.70 12.68 -4.11
CA ALA A 62 4.20 14.01 -3.77
C ALA A 62 3.15 15.12 -3.97
N GLN A 63 2.12 14.89 -4.80
CA GLN A 63 1.08 15.86 -5.14
C GLN A 63 -0.27 15.55 -4.49
N GLU A 64 -0.50 14.28 -4.09
CA GLU A 64 -1.76 13.85 -3.49
C GLU A 64 -1.91 14.41 -2.08
N THR A 65 -3.10 14.90 -1.77
CA THR A 65 -3.43 15.48 -0.47
C THR A 65 -4.56 14.75 0.26
N SER A 66 -5.29 13.89 -0.44
CA SER A 66 -6.37 13.11 0.16
C SER A 66 -5.84 12.05 1.12
N GLU A 67 -6.67 11.68 2.09
CA GLU A 67 -6.43 10.56 3.00
C GLU A 67 -7.26 9.34 2.60
N TYR A 68 -6.73 8.16 2.92
CA TYR A 68 -7.34 6.87 2.57
C TYR A 68 -7.40 5.97 3.80
N ASP A 69 -8.54 5.30 4.00
CA ASP A 69 -8.74 4.37 5.13
C ASP A 69 -7.97 3.05 4.93
N LEU A 70 -7.72 2.68 3.68
CA LEU A 70 -7.01 1.47 3.30
C LEU A 70 -6.09 1.74 2.12
N ILE A 71 -4.82 1.35 2.26
CA ILE A 71 -3.81 1.47 1.20
C ILE A 71 -3.23 0.09 0.92
N LEU A 72 -3.20 -0.31 -0.36
CA LEU A 72 -2.39 -1.42 -0.84
C LEU A 72 -1.18 -0.86 -1.59
N LEU A 73 0.00 -1.28 -1.18
CA LEU A 73 1.29 -0.91 -1.73
C LEU A 73 2.04 -2.17 -2.13
N ASP A 74 2.01 -2.51 -3.42
CA ASP A 74 2.63 -3.73 -3.98
C ASP A 74 3.58 -3.38 -5.14
N PRO A 75 4.74 -2.77 -4.82
CA PRO A 75 5.68 -2.32 -5.83
C PRO A 75 6.36 -3.52 -6.54
N PRO A 76 6.74 -3.34 -7.82
CA PRO A 76 7.59 -4.31 -8.50
C PRO A 76 8.96 -4.40 -7.82
N THR A 77 9.63 -5.55 -7.95
CA THR A 77 11.01 -5.72 -7.46
C THR A 77 11.96 -4.69 -8.09
N PHE A 78 11.84 -4.48 -9.40
CA PHE A 78 12.57 -3.47 -10.17
C PHE A 78 11.66 -2.85 -11.22
N SER A 79 11.86 -1.56 -11.49
CA SER A 79 11.24 -0.88 -12.62
C SER A 79 12.28 -0.11 -13.42
N ASN A 80 12.37 -0.43 -14.72
CA ASN A 80 13.25 0.22 -15.69
C ASN A 80 12.43 1.11 -16.65
N SER A 81 11.44 1.82 -16.17
CA SER A 81 10.62 2.65 -17.03
C SER A 81 11.45 3.79 -17.63
N LYS A 82 11.41 3.92 -18.97
CA LYS A 82 12.04 5.05 -19.69
C LYS A 82 11.42 6.41 -19.33
N SER A 83 10.29 6.41 -18.63
CA SER A 83 9.56 7.61 -18.21
C SER A 83 9.87 8.06 -16.79
N THR A 84 10.66 7.31 -16.02
CA THR A 84 11.16 7.69 -14.69
C THR A 84 12.64 8.07 -14.77
N LEU A 85 13.01 9.18 -14.12
CA LEU A 85 14.39 9.67 -14.09
C LEU A 85 15.34 8.78 -13.28
N SER A 86 14.84 7.79 -12.55
CA SER A 86 15.60 6.83 -11.76
C SER A 86 15.02 5.43 -11.87
N HIS A 87 15.90 4.42 -11.86
CA HIS A 87 15.50 3.02 -11.73
C HIS A 87 14.98 2.77 -10.32
N PHE A 88 13.74 2.29 -10.19
CA PHE A 88 13.17 1.89 -8.90
C PHE A 88 13.71 0.53 -8.49
N ASP A 89 14.12 0.41 -7.22
CA ASP A 89 14.52 -0.84 -6.56
C ASP A 89 13.83 -0.91 -5.20
N VAL A 90 12.98 -1.91 -4.98
CA VAL A 90 12.16 -1.99 -3.76
C VAL A 90 13.02 -2.09 -2.49
N GLN A 91 14.16 -2.77 -2.50
CA GLN A 91 15.02 -2.85 -1.31
C GLN A 91 15.64 -1.50 -0.96
N ARG A 92 15.99 -0.70 -1.94
CA ARG A 92 16.58 0.63 -1.75
C ARG A 92 15.51 1.67 -1.39
N ASP A 93 14.38 1.63 -2.10
CA ASP A 93 13.45 2.77 -2.14
C ASP A 93 12.20 2.58 -1.24
N HIS A 94 12.03 1.38 -0.60
CA HIS A 94 10.82 1.09 0.18
C HIS A 94 10.60 2.04 1.36
N VAL A 95 11.65 2.53 2.01
CA VAL A 95 11.51 3.42 3.17
C VAL A 95 10.77 4.70 2.76
N GLU A 96 11.27 5.38 1.72
CA GLU A 96 10.65 6.61 1.24
C GLU A 96 9.24 6.34 0.71
N LEU A 97 9.05 5.25 -0.02
CA LEU A 97 7.76 4.86 -0.57
C LEU A 97 6.72 4.59 0.53
N ILE A 98 7.09 3.84 1.58
CA ILE A 98 6.21 3.58 2.72
C ILE A 98 5.90 4.87 3.47
N VAL A 99 6.89 5.70 3.80
CA VAL A 99 6.68 6.95 4.54
C VAL A 99 5.73 7.88 3.79
N ARG A 100 5.91 8.05 2.48
CA ARG A 100 5.00 8.87 1.66
C ARG A 100 3.58 8.29 1.59
N SER A 101 3.45 6.97 1.50
CA SER A 101 2.16 6.29 1.51
C SER A 101 1.46 6.42 2.87
N MET A 102 2.20 6.26 3.96
CA MET A 102 1.70 6.47 5.34
C MET A 102 1.24 7.91 5.58
N ALA A 103 1.86 8.90 4.95
CA ALA A 103 1.41 10.29 5.01
C ALA A 103 0.04 10.52 4.32
N ARG A 104 -0.46 9.54 3.56
CA ARG A 104 -1.80 9.53 2.93
C ARG A 104 -2.77 8.59 3.64
N LEU A 105 -2.34 7.94 4.72
CA LEU A 105 -3.18 7.03 5.48
C LEU A 105 -3.97 7.82 6.54
N ALA A 106 -5.27 7.61 6.60
CA ALA A 106 -6.12 8.13 7.68
C ALA A 106 -5.65 7.64 9.05
N ALA A 107 -5.95 8.37 10.12
CA ALA A 107 -5.46 8.09 11.48
C ALA A 107 -5.73 6.64 11.94
N ASP A 108 -6.93 6.12 11.63
CA ASP A 108 -7.33 4.74 11.96
C ASP A 108 -7.18 3.77 10.78
N GLY A 109 -6.53 4.22 9.70
CA GLY A 109 -6.36 3.46 8.48
C GLY A 109 -5.36 2.31 8.60
N VAL A 110 -5.33 1.49 7.55
CA VAL A 110 -4.38 0.36 7.43
C VAL A 110 -3.67 0.43 6.08
N LEU A 111 -2.36 0.27 6.09
CA LEU A 111 -1.57 0.06 4.89
C LEU A 111 -1.06 -1.39 4.85
N TYR A 112 -1.27 -2.06 3.73
CA TYR A 112 -0.63 -3.34 3.41
C TYR A 112 0.51 -3.07 2.43
N PHE A 113 1.72 -3.45 2.84
CA PHE A 113 2.90 -3.44 1.98
C PHE A 113 3.29 -4.86 1.64
N SER A 114 3.33 -5.19 0.36
CA SER A 114 3.80 -6.49 -0.13
C SER A 114 4.86 -6.35 -1.21
N ASN A 115 5.70 -7.35 -1.38
CA ASN A 115 6.61 -7.44 -2.51
C ASN A 115 7.09 -8.89 -2.73
N ASN A 116 7.61 -9.16 -3.93
CA ASN A 116 8.09 -10.47 -4.36
C ASN A 116 9.63 -10.56 -4.38
N GLN A 117 10.35 -9.60 -3.80
CA GLN A 117 11.80 -9.64 -3.80
C GLN A 117 12.32 -10.76 -2.89
N ARG A 118 13.16 -11.62 -3.46
CA ARG A 118 13.84 -12.66 -2.68
C ARG A 118 14.78 -12.00 -1.65
N ARG A 119 14.71 -12.45 -0.39
CA ARG A 119 15.52 -11.94 0.73
C ARG A 119 15.30 -10.46 1.03
N PHE A 120 14.10 -9.95 0.74
CA PHE A 120 13.74 -8.60 1.16
C PHE A 120 13.83 -8.46 2.67
N THR A 121 14.40 -7.35 3.12
CA THR A 121 14.45 -6.97 4.54
C THR A 121 13.82 -5.61 4.72
N LEU A 122 12.78 -5.55 5.54
CA LEU A 122 12.16 -4.29 5.92
C LEU A 122 13.14 -3.48 6.79
N ASP A 123 13.36 -2.23 6.44
CA ASP A 123 14.25 -1.35 7.20
C ASP A 123 13.71 -1.12 8.62
N PRO A 124 14.53 -1.27 9.68
CA PRO A 124 14.11 -1.10 11.07
C PRO A 124 13.47 0.27 11.37
N THR A 125 13.87 1.32 10.67
CA THR A 125 13.32 2.68 10.83
C THR A 125 11.81 2.75 10.57
N ILE A 126 11.25 1.85 9.77
CA ILE A 126 9.81 1.74 9.56
C ILE A 126 9.11 1.29 10.85
N SER A 127 9.67 0.28 11.53
CA SER A 127 9.13 -0.21 12.82
C SER A 127 9.34 0.78 13.97
N GLU A 128 10.29 1.68 13.87
CA GLU A 128 10.47 2.77 14.83
C GLU A 128 9.38 3.84 14.69
N GLN A 129 8.96 4.13 13.46
CA GLN A 129 7.98 5.19 13.15
C GLN A 129 6.53 4.71 13.24
N PHE A 130 6.24 3.48 12.81
CA PHE A 130 4.89 2.95 12.65
C PHE A 130 4.67 1.66 13.46
N ALA A 131 3.41 1.31 13.72
CA ALA A 131 3.04 -0.02 14.17
C ALA A 131 3.11 -0.98 12.97
N VAL A 132 3.96 -1.99 13.04
CA VAL A 132 4.25 -2.94 11.96
C VAL A 132 4.00 -4.37 12.43
N GLU A 133 3.27 -5.12 11.64
CA GLU A 133 2.99 -6.55 11.84
C GLU A 133 3.38 -7.32 10.58
N ASP A 134 4.24 -8.33 10.70
CA ASP A 134 4.53 -9.26 9.61
C ASP A 134 3.37 -10.26 9.48
N ILE A 135 2.62 -10.17 8.40
CA ILE A 135 1.50 -11.04 8.07
C ILE A 135 1.79 -12.00 6.91
N THR A 136 3.06 -12.12 6.53
CA THR A 136 3.49 -12.95 5.39
C THR A 136 2.86 -14.35 5.43
N ARG A 137 2.91 -15.02 6.57
CA ARG A 137 2.35 -16.38 6.70
C ARG A 137 0.83 -16.42 6.54
N ALA A 138 0.12 -15.40 7.01
CA ALA A 138 -1.33 -15.32 6.93
C ALA A 138 -1.82 -15.04 5.49
N THR A 139 -0.97 -14.50 4.63
CA THR A 139 -1.29 -14.14 3.25
C THR A 139 -0.83 -15.17 2.21
N ILE A 140 -0.08 -16.20 2.63
CA ILE A 140 0.30 -17.32 1.75
C ILE A 140 -0.89 -18.27 1.61
N GLY A 141 -1.44 -18.38 0.41
CA GLY A 141 -2.50 -19.35 0.10
C GLY A 141 -2.04 -20.80 0.23
N PRO A 142 -2.97 -21.74 0.47
CA PRO A 142 -2.65 -23.17 0.71
C PRO A 142 -1.83 -23.80 -0.42
N ASP A 143 -2.00 -23.34 -1.65
CA ASP A 143 -1.25 -23.83 -2.83
C ASP A 143 0.23 -23.43 -2.81
N PHE A 144 0.60 -22.41 -2.04
CA PHE A 144 1.95 -21.85 -1.98
C PHE A 144 2.68 -22.18 -0.66
N VAL A 145 2.11 -22.96 0.22
CA VAL A 145 2.71 -23.33 1.54
C VAL A 145 4.10 -23.98 1.40
N ARG A 146 4.35 -24.66 0.27
CA ARG A 146 5.66 -25.27 -0.04
C ARG A 146 6.69 -24.28 -0.58
N SER A 147 6.26 -23.06 -0.96
CA SER A 147 7.10 -21.99 -1.49
C SER A 147 7.17 -20.84 -0.50
N SER A 148 7.89 -21.03 0.60
CA SER A 148 8.03 -20.07 1.71
C SER A 148 8.64 -18.70 1.33
N HIS A 149 8.89 -18.46 0.04
CA HIS A 149 9.54 -17.26 -0.48
C HIS A 149 8.78 -16.64 -1.66
N SER A 150 7.47 -16.89 -1.75
CA SER A 150 6.66 -16.37 -2.87
C SER A 150 6.43 -14.85 -2.77
N HIS A 151 6.25 -14.33 -1.58
CA HIS A 151 6.14 -12.90 -1.28
C HIS A 151 6.38 -12.65 0.21
N THR A 152 6.50 -11.38 0.56
CA THR A 152 6.47 -10.90 1.95
C THR A 152 5.37 -9.85 2.08
N CYS A 153 4.71 -9.79 3.24
CA CYS A 153 3.61 -8.85 3.45
C CYS A 153 3.60 -8.32 4.88
N TRP A 154 3.46 -7.02 5.03
CA TRP A 154 3.34 -6.32 6.31
C TRP A 154 2.07 -5.50 6.37
N ARG A 155 1.48 -5.44 7.54
CA ARG A 155 0.41 -4.53 7.91
C ARG A 155 0.99 -3.38 8.71
N LEU A 156 0.72 -2.15 8.28
CA LEU A 156 1.23 -0.93 8.91
C LEU A 156 0.06 -0.03 9.35
N GLN A 157 0.23 0.61 10.51
CA GLN A 157 -0.72 1.61 11.03
C GLN A 157 0.05 2.75 11.72
N HIS A 158 -0.59 3.89 11.89
CA HIS A 158 -0.07 4.93 12.76
C HIS A 158 0.02 4.40 14.20
N ARG A 159 1.09 4.77 14.92
CA ARG A 159 1.18 4.46 16.34
C ARG A 159 0.12 5.25 17.10
N SER A 160 -0.65 4.57 17.94
CA SER A 160 -1.60 5.26 18.82
C SER A 160 -0.86 6.19 19.78
N THR A 161 -1.24 7.45 19.82
CA THR A 161 -0.71 8.47 20.76
C THR A 161 -1.16 8.24 22.21
N ARG A 162 -1.87 7.15 22.51
CA ARG A 162 -2.44 6.85 23.85
C ARG A 162 -1.44 6.18 24.78
N ALA A 163 -0.32 6.81 25.09
CA ALA A 163 0.59 6.31 26.16
C ALA A 163 1.40 7.42 26.84
N LYS A 164 0.82 8.60 27.13
CA LYS A 164 1.50 9.61 27.96
C LYS A 164 0.64 10.32 29.01
N GLU A 165 -0.52 9.79 29.38
CA GLU A 165 -1.33 10.41 30.44
C GLU A 165 -1.69 9.42 31.58
N HIS A 166 -0.72 8.77 32.19
CA HIS A 166 -0.89 8.16 33.53
C HIS A 166 0.46 7.99 34.22
N SER A 167 1.12 9.09 34.55
CA SER A 167 2.09 9.12 35.65
C SER A 167 2.17 10.54 36.23
N ALA A 168 1.05 10.97 36.83
CA ALA A 168 1.12 12.05 37.81
C ALA A 168 1.39 11.37 39.19
N PRO A 169 2.41 11.78 39.95
CA PRO A 169 2.60 11.26 41.29
C PRO A 169 1.49 11.83 42.19
N VAL A 170 0.82 10.92 42.92
CA VAL A 170 -0.03 11.29 44.05
C VAL A 170 0.88 11.81 45.15
N GLU A 171 0.94 13.09 45.35
CA GLU A 171 1.49 13.68 46.56
C GLU A 171 0.54 13.42 47.71
N SER A 172 1.01 12.59 48.65
CA SER A 172 0.38 12.40 49.96
C SER A 172 0.65 13.60 50.86
N HIS A 173 -0.41 14.18 51.37
CA HIS A 173 -0.35 15.02 52.58
C HIS A 173 -1.00 14.25 53.72
#